data_a2008f9153fde673369609ed7efc8b19
#
_entry.id   a2008f9153fde673369609ed7efc8b19
#
_cell.length_a   1.000
_cell.length_b   1.000
_cell.length_c   1.000
_cell.angle_alpha   90.00
_cell.angle_beta   90.00
_cell.angle_gamma   90.00
#
_symmetry.space_group_name_H-M   'P 1'
#
loop_
_entity.id
_entity.type
_entity.pdbx_description
1 polymer ?
#
loop_
_entity_poly.entity_id
_entity_poly.type
_entity_poly.pdbx_seq_one_letter_code
_entity_poly.pdbx_strand_id
1 'polypeptide(L)'
;MDQISLDITNLFAPIVGPRAGLNEEEFKAMAEPSRQALAAVQKRRERDLRWLALPQAEGVRDEILAYADSVKGQFDNVVILGIGGSGLGMRALQTALNGPYHDLEPQAGLPRLFVLDNVDPDLIGEFLETNDPARTMFNVISKSGGTAETMSQFLIFRQQLIEAVGAEEHARHVVVTTDAERGFLREIADREGYCAFTVPDGVGGRFSVLSPVGLLPAALVGIDIEGLLKGADHMDERCRGAEFMDNP
;
A
#
# COMPACT_ATOMS: atom_id res chain seq x y z
N MET A 1 -17.96 -9.83 11.27
CA MET A 1 -16.80 -9.00 11.64
C MET A 1 -17.04 -8.44 13.02
N ASP A 2 -16.07 -8.51 13.90
CA ASP A 2 -16.16 -7.80 15.17
C ASP A 2 -16.22 -6.31 14.88
N GLN A 3 -17.18 -5.63 15.47
CA GLN A 3 -17.39 -4.21 15.22
C GLN A 3 -16.33 -3.40 15.97
N ILE A 4 -15.57 -2.57 15.25
CA ILE A 4 -14.67 -1.60 15.87
C ILE A 4 -15.53 -0.60 16.67
N SER A 5 -15.27 -0.48 17.96
CA SER A 5 -15.89 0.50 18.85
C SER A 5 -14.88 1.56 19.27
N LEU A 6 -15.33 2.78 19.40
CA LEU A 6 -14.55 3.90 19.90
C LEU A 6 -15.03 4.25 21.32
N ASP A 7 -14.17 4.12 22.32
CA ASP A 7 -14.42 4.58 23.68
C ASP A 7 -13.85 6.00 23.86
N ILE A 8 -14.75 6.97 23.99
CA ILE A 8 -14.41 8.39 24.18
C ILE A 8 -14.51 8.86 25.63
N THR A 9 -14.68 7.94 26.59
CA THR A 9 -14.89 8.26 28.02
C THR A 9 -13.81 9.22 28.55
N ASN A 10 -12.55 9.02 28.14
CA ASN A 10 -11.42 9.85 28.56
C ASN A 10 -11.34 11.24 27.90
N LEU A 11 -12.32 11.62 27.08
CA LEU A 11 -12.45 13.02 26.61
C LEU A 11 -13.21 13.90 27.61
N PHE A 12 -13.92 13.34 28.58
CA PHE A 12 -14.84 14.09 29.41
C PHE A 12 -14.27 14.51 30.75
N ALA A 13 -14.65 15.72 31.20
CA ALA A 13 -14.21 16.37 32.43
C ALA A 13 -14.45 15.54 33.72
N PRO A 14 -15.52 14.75 33.87
CA PRO A 14 -15.71 13.90 35.05
C PRO A 14 -14.59 12.85 35.23
N ILE A 15 -13.90 12.44 34.15
CA ILE A 15 -12.83 11.45 34.20
C ILE A 15 -11.45 12.11 34.27
N VAL A 16 -11.18 13.08 33.40
CA VAL A 16 -9.83 13.67 33.27
C VAL A 16 -9.69 15.04 33.97
N GLY A 17 -10.74 15.51 34.59
CA GLY A 17 -10.80 16.79 35.31
C GLY A 17 -11.18 17.98 34.43
N PRO A 18 -11.69 19.09 35.07
CA PRO A 18 -12.30 20.22 34.36
C PRO A 18 -11.30 21.07 33.54
N ARG A 19 -9.98 20.87 33.73
CA ARG A 19 -8.95 21.60 32.96
C ARG A 19 -8.57 20.92 31.67
N ALA A 20 -8.80 19.61 31.55
CA ALA A 20 -8.33 18.79 30.42
C ALA A 20 -9.49 18.14 29.66
N GLY A 21 -10.66 18.00 30.26
CA GLY A 21 -11.80 17.32 29.67
C GLY A 21 -12.89 18.27 29.18
N LEU A 22 -13.66 17.82 28.20
CA LEU A 22 -14.85 18.49 27.70
C LEU A 22 -16.04 18.29 28.67
N ASN A 23 -16.92 19.25 28.77
CA ASN A 23 -18.25 19.03 29.33
C ASN A 23 -19.22 18.56 28.22
N GLU A 24 -20.37 18.01 28.61
CA GLU A 24 -21.36 17.51 27.67
C GLU A 24 -21.93 18.57 26.72
N GLU A 25 -22.07 19.80 27.19
CA GLU A 25 -22.62 20.91 26.40
C GLU A 25 -21.61 21.30 25.29
N GLU A 26 -20.33 21.41 25.62
CA GLU A 26 -19.25 21.66 24.65
C GLU A 26 -19.19 20.57 23.62
N PHE A 27 -19.27 19.29 24.03
CA PHE A 27 -19.27 18.17 23.11
C PHE A 27 -20.48 18.18 22.19
N LYS A 28 -21.69 18.37 22.70
CA LYS A 28 -22.92 18.49 21.90
C LYS A 28 -22.90 19.69 20.95
N ALA A 29 -22.27 20.80 21.34
CA ALA A 29 -22.13 21.98 20.51
C ALA A 29 -21.27 21.72 19.26
N MET A 30 -20.44 20.69 19.25
CA MET A 30 -19.65 20.29 18.07
C MET A 30 -20.47 19.62 16.98
N ALA A 31 -21.72 19.21 17.24
CA ALA A 31 -22.53 18.47 16.27
C ALA A 31 -22.76 19.23 14.95
N GLU A 32 -23.11 20.51 15.01
CA GLU A 32 -23.35 21.31 13.80
C GLU A 32 -22.06 21.65 13.04
N PRO A 33 -20.97 22.13 13.67
CA PRO A 33 -19.67 22.26 13.01
C PRO A 33 -19.17 20.97 12.36
N SER A 34 -19.33 19.82 13.02
CA SER A 34 -18.93 18.51 12.49
C SER A 34 -19.73 18.11 11.25
N ARG A 35 -21.06 18.34 11.27
CA ARG A 35 -21.93 18.10 10.11
C ARG A 35 -21.52 18.94 8.91
N GLN A 36 -21.19 20.22 9.12
CA GLN A 36 -20.71 21.11 8.05
C GLN A 36 -19.34 20.67 7.51
N ALA A 37 -18.42 20.26 8.37
CA ALA A 37 -17.12 19.74 7.98
C ALA A 37 -17.27 18.45 7.18
N LEU A 38 -18.11 17.51 7.61
CA LEU A 38 -18.41 16.28 6.89
C LEU A 38 -19.00 16.58 5.49
N ALA A 39 -19.96 17.48 5.39
CA ALA A 39 -20.53 17.89 4.11
C ALA A 39 -19.46 18.49 3.16
N ALA A 40 -18.50 19.25 3.70
CA ALA A 40 -17.38 19.77 2.93
C ALA A 40 -16.44 18.65 2.46
N VAL A 41 -16.14 17.65 3.29
CA VAL A 41 -15.36 16.47 2.91
C VAL A 41 -16.06 15.68 1.81
N GLN A 42 -17.37 15.42 1.92
CA GLN A 42 -18.11 14.68 0.91
C GLN A 42 -18.10 15.40 -0.47
N LYS A 43 -18.20 16.72 -0.50
CA LYS A 43 -18.06 17.50 -1.75
C LYS A 43 -16.67 17.40 -2.40
N ARG A 44 -15.65 17.12 -1.60
CA ARG A 44 -14.25 16.96 -2.07
C ARG A 44 -13.91 15.53 -2.48
N ARG A 45 -14.72 14.56 -2.09
CA ARG A 45 -14.46 13.12 -2.29
C ARG A 45 -14.18 12.78 -3.77
N GLU A 46 -14.97 13.28 -4.68
CA GLU A 46 -14.82 13.01 -6.11
C GLU A 46 -13.74 13.87 -6.80
N ARG A 47 -13.34 14.96 -6.18
CA ARG A 47 -12.45 15.95 -6.77
C ARG A 47 -10.99 15.77 -6.36
N ASP A 48 -10.71 15.86 -5.07
CA ASP A 48 -9.34 15.90 -4.51
C ASP A 48 -9.08 14.93 -3.35
N LEU A 49 -10.09 14.17 -2.91
CA LEU A 49 -9.97 13.12 -1.92
C LEU A 49 -10.26 11.74 -2.54
N ARG A 50 -9.79 11.49 -3.74
CA ARG A 50 -10.06 10.25 -4.51
C ARG A 50 -9.61 8.98 -3.81
N TRP A 51 -8.66 9.08 -2.89
CA TRP A 51 -8.22 7.93 -2.09
C TRP A 51 -9.33 7.32 -1.21
N LEU A 52 -10.38 8.09 -0.88
CA LEU A 52 -11.56 7.59 -0.16
C LEU A 52 -12.40 6.59 -0.98
N ALA A 53 -12.22 6.54 -2.28
CA ALA A 53 -12.94 5.61 -3.16
C ALA A 53 -12.12 4.33 -3.48
N LEU A 54 -10.89 4.21 -2.99
CA LEU A 54 -10.04 3.05 -3.26
C LEU A 54 -10.66 1.71 -2.80
N PRO A 55 -11.37 1.63 -1.64
CA PRO A 55 -11.97 0.38 -1.21
C PRO A 55 -12.99 -0.21 -2.19
N GLN A 56 -13.63 0.60 -3.03
CA GLN A 56 -14.64 0.19 -4.00
C GLN A 56 -14.08 -0.13 -5.40
N ALA A 57 -12.76 -0.11 -5.59
CA ALA A 57 -12.12 -0.38 -6.88
C ALA A 57 -12.00 -1.89 -7.17
N GLU A 58 -13.13 -2.59 -7.33
CA GLU A 58 -13.19 -4.05 -7.48
C GLU A 58 -12.39 -4.58 -8.68
N GLY A 59 -12.45 -3.93 -9.83
CA GLY A 59 -11.71 -4.35 -11.02
C GLY A 59 -10.20 -4.40 -10.80
N VAL A 60 -9.65 -3.43 -10.06
CA VAL A 60 -8.22 -3.39 -9.70
C VAL A 60 -7.87 -4.51 -8.73
N ARG A 61 -8.74 -4.79 -7.74
CA ARG A 61 -8.58 -5.90 -6.81
C ARG A 61 -8.50 -7.23 -7.56
N ASP A 62 -9.43 -7.48 -8.46
CA ASP A 62 -9.53 -8.74 -9.19
C ASP A 62 -8.31 -8.95 -10.10
N GLU A 63 -7.83 -7.90 -10.76
CA GLU A 63 -6.61 -7.92 -11.55
C GLU A 63 -5.37 -8.26 -10.69
N ILE A 64 -5.25 -7.67 -9.50
CA ILE A 64 -4.16 -7.96 -8.57
C ILE A 64 -4.21 -9.42 -8.10
N LEU A 65 -5.38 -9.94 -7.73
CA LEU A 65 -5.53 -11.31 -7.28
C LEU A 65 -5.21 -12.31 -8.41
N ALA A 66 -5.68 -12.06 -9.62
CA ALA A 66 -5.36 -12.88 -10.78
C ALA A 66 -3.86 -12.92 -11.07
N TYR A 67 -3.19 -11.76 -10.97
CA TYR A 67 -1.72 -11.69 -11.13
C TYR A 67 -0.99 -12.45 -10.02
N ALA A 68 -1.35 -12.22 -8.76
CA ALA A 68 -0.72 -12.90 -7.64
C ALA A 68 -0.86 -14.43 -7.74
N ASP A 69 -2.04 -14.93 -8.13
CA ASP A 69 -2.28 -16.35 -8.36
C ASP A 69 -1.43 -16.90 -9.53
N SER A 70 -1.26 -16.12 -10.59
CA SER A 70 -0.48 -16.53 -11.76
C SER A 70 1.01 -16.75 -11.48
N VAL A 71 1.55 -16.07 -10.46
CA VAL A 71 2.98 -16.13 -10.07
C VAL A 71 3.23 -16.91 -8.80
N LYS A 72 2.20 -17.45 -8.18
CA LYS A 72 2.27 -18.14 -6.88
C LYS A 72 3.26 -19.31 -6.91
N GLY A 73 4.14 -19.34 -5.91
CA GLY A 73 5.16 -20.39 -5.74
C GLY A 73 6.33 -20.33 -6.73
N GLN A 74 6.39 -19.31 -7.62
CA GLN A 74 7.48 -19.16 -8.57
C GLN A 74 8.70 -18.48 -7.96
N PHE A 75 8.51 -17.66 -6.93
CA PHE A 75 9.54 -16.83 -6.31
C PHE A 75 9.67 -17.12 -4.81
N ASP A 76 10.91 -17.07 -4.31
CA ASP A 76 11.22 -17.17 -2.88
C ASP A 76 11.20 -15.79 -2.20
N ASN A 77 11.40 -14.74 -2.99
CA ASN A 77 11.46 -13.35 -2.50
C ASN A 77 10.62 -12.42 -3.35
N VAL A 78 9.97 -11.47 -2.71
CA VAL A 78 9.42 -10.25 -3.31
C VAL A 78 10.17 -9.06 -2.75
N VAL A 79 10.73 -8.25 -3.63
CA VAL A 79 11.47 -7.03 -3.29
C VAL A 79 10.69 -5.82 -3.76
N ILE A 80 10.36 -4.93 -2.86
CA ILE A 80 9.81 -3.62 -3.20
C ILE A 80 10.96 -2.63 -3.35
N LEU A 81 11.05 -2.03 -4.54
CA LEU A 81 11.92 -0.88 -4.80
C LEU A 81 11.04 0.38 -4.81
N GLY A 82 10.98 1.08 -3.67
CA GLY A 82 10.08 2.22 -3.55
C GLY A 82 10.30 3.04 -2.29
N ILE A 83 10.30 4.36 -2.43
CA ILE A 83 10.64 5.33 -1.38
C ILE A 83 9.37 5.93 -0.75
N GLY A 84 9.40 6.17 0.54
CA GLY A 84 8.33 6.84 1.28
C GLY A 84 6.98 6.11 1.14
N GLY A 85 5.97 6.77 0.56
CA GLY A 85 4.65 6.17 0.37
C GLY A 85 4.63 4.91 -0.49
N SER A 86 5.64 4.69 -1.32
CA SER A 86 5.77 3.50 -2.16
C SER A 86 6.27 2.26 -1.41
N GLY A 87 6.86 2.41 -0.22
CA GLY A 87 7.35 1.29 0.61
C GLY A 87 6.68 1.19 1.97
N LEU A 88 6.43 2.32 2.65
CA LEU A 88 6.00 2.35 4.06
C LEU A 88 4.62 1.72 4.29
N GLY A 89 3.68 1.88 3.33
CA GLY A 89 2.36 1.27 3.43
C GLY A 89 2.43 -0.25 3.51
N MET A 90 3.25 -0.87 2.67
CA MET A 90 3.44 -2.32 2.70
C MET A 90 4.18 -2.80 3.95
N ARG A 91 5.18 -2.06 4.43
CA ARG A 91 5.82 -2.38 5.74
C ARG A 91 4.79 -2.41 6.87
N ALA A 92 3.87 -1.43 6.89
CA ALA A 92 2.81 -1.39 7.89
C ALA A 92 1.87 -2.61 7.78
N LEU A 93 1.43 -2.97 6.57
CA LEU A 93 0.60 -4.16 6.35
C LEU A 93 1.31 -5.44 6.76
N GLN A 94 2.58 -5.63 6.36
CA GLN A 94 3.37 -6.80 6.72
C GLN A 94 3.47 -6.95 8.23
N THR A 95 3.85 -5.89 8.94
CA THR A 95 4.03 -5.93 10.40
C THR A 95 2.71 -6.16 11.13
N ALA A 96 1.60 -5.56 10.65
CA ALA A 96 0.31 -5.65 11.31
C ALA A 96 -0.42 -6.97 11.06
N LEU A 97 -0.28 -7.57 9.88
CA LEU A 97 -1.12 -8.69 9.44
C LEU A 97 -0.35 -10.02 9.36
N ASN A 98 0.92 -10.00 8.93
CA ASN A 98 1.76 -11.21 8.87
C ASN A 98 2.63 -11.38 10.12
N GLY A 99 2.86 -10.31 10.88
CA GLY A 99 3.69 -10.32 12.07
C GLY A 99 5.20 -10.21 11.81
N PRO A 100 6.00 -9.94 12.86
CA PRO A 100 7.41 -9.56 12.72
C PRO A 100 8.34 -10.71 12.31
N TYR A 101 7.91 -11.96 12.46
CA TYR A 101 8.75 -13.15 12.17
C TYR A 101 8.33 -13.91 10.92
N HIS A 102 7.34 -13.39 10.17
CA HIS A 102 6.81 -14.06 8.97
C HIS A 102 7.91 -14.40 7.96
N ASP A 103 8.85 -13.48 7.72
CA ASP A 103 9.89 -13.66 6.71
C ASP A 103 11.01 -14.63 7.13
N LEU A 104 11.06 -15.06 8.40
CA LEU A 104 11.97 -16.11 8.85
C LEU A 104 11.46 -17.50 8.46
N GLU A 105 10.14 -17.72 8.55
CA GLU A 105 9.47 -18.96 8.18
C GLU A 105 8.16 -18.64 7.45
N PRO A 106 8.20 -18.20 6.18
CA PRO A 106 7.00 -17.91 5.44
C PRO A 106 6.16 -19.19 5.23
N GLN A 107 4.85 -19.03 5.11
CA GLN A 107 3.98 -20.15 4.79
C GLN A 107 4.41 -20.79 3.46
N ALA A 108 4.24 -22.11 3.35
CA ALA A 108 4.65 -22.85 2.15
C ALA A 108 4.03 -22.26 0.87
N GLY A 109 4.90 -21.91 -0.06
CA GLY A 109 4.52 -21.31 -1.34
C GLY A 109 4.31 -19.79 -1.33
N LEU A 110 4.57 -19.11 -0.19
CA LEU A 110 4.61 -17.65 -0.10
C LEU A 110 6.06 -17.14 -0.04
N PRO A 111 6.37 -16.03 -0.70
CA PRO A 111 7.70 -15.44 -0.68
C PRO A 111 7.97 -14.63 0.60
N ARG A 112 9.24 -14.42 0.91
CA ARG A 112 9.70 -13.41 1.87
C ARG A 112 9.56 -12.01 1.28
N LEU A 113 9.31 -11.00 2.12
CA LEU A 113 9.20 -9.62 1.70
C LEU A 113 10.42 -8.80 2.10
N PHE A 114 11.00 -8.11 1.12
CA PHE A 114 12.04 -7.10 1.35
C PHE A 114 11.56 -5.75 0.85
N VAL A 115 11.74 -4.71 1.65
CA VAL A 115 11.41 -3.32 1.24
C VAL A 115 12.69 -2.51 1.26
N LEU A 116 13.21 -2.22 0.07
CA LEU A 116 14.41 -1.42 -0.14
C LEU A 116 13.97 0.02 -0.45
N ASP A 117 13.93 0.84 0.59
CA ASP A 117 13.41 2.21 0.54
C ASP A 117 14.51 3.27 0.66
N ASN A 118 15.76 2.87 0.47
CA ASN A 118 16.91 3.75 0.46
C ASN A 118 18.03 3.20 -0.43
N VAL A 119 18.84 4.10 -1.00
CA VAL A 119 20.04 3.77 -1.81
C VAL A 119 21.25 3.51 -0.91
N ASP A 120 21.12 2.50 -0.06
CA ASP A 120 22.20 2.07 0.82
C ASP A 120 23.01 0.97 0.12
N PRO A 121 24.31 1.21 -0.22
CA PRO A 121 25.10 0.24 -0.96
C PRO A 121 25.38 -1.06 -0.15
N ASP A 122 25.49 -0.95 1.16
CA ASP A 122 25.74 -2.12 2.02
C ASP A 122 24.49 -3.02 2.05
N LEU A 123 23.30 -2.42 2.23
CA LEU A 123 22.02 -3.16 2.22
C LEU A 123 21.76 -3.83 0.86
N ILE A 124 22.01 -3.12 -0.24
CA ILE A 124 21.83 -3.66 -1.60
C ILE A 124 22.85 -4.75 -1.89
N GLY A 125 24.10 -4.54 -1.51
CA GLY A 125 25.18 -5.52 -1.68
C GLY A 125 24.91 -6.81 -0.90
N GLU A 126 24.56 -6.71 0.38
CA GLU A 126 24.23 -7.87 1.21
C GLU A 126 23.01 -8.63 0.69
N PHE A 127 21.99 -7.92 0.20
CA PHE A 127 20.84 -8.57 -0.42
C PHE A 127 21.26 -9.41 -1.63
N LEU A 128 22.09 -8.88 -2.54
CA LEU A 128 22.58 -9.57 -3.74
C LEU A 128 23.51 -10.74 -3.43
N GLU A 129 24.26 -10.68 -2.33
CA GLU A 129 25.13 -11.77 -1.88
C GLU A 129 24.36 -12.94 -1.26
N THR A 130 23.21 -12.64 -0.62
CA THR A 130 22.46 -13.62 0.18
C THR A 130 21.20 -14.16 -0.51
N ASN A 131 20.74 -13.52 -1.59
CA ASN A 131 19.51 -13.91 -2.28
C ASN A 131 19.75 -14.11 -3.78
N ASP A 132 19.14 -15.14 -4.33
CA ASP A 132 19.22 -15.44 -5.76
C ASP A 132 18.27 -14.54 -6.57
N PRO A 133 18.76 -13.69 -7.49
CA PRO A 133 17.92 -12.90 -8.37
C PRO A 133 16.97 -13.75 -9.22
N ALA A 134 17.37 -14.96 -9.63
CA ALA A 134 16.53 -15.89 -10.40
C ALA A 134 15.34 -16.45 -9.59
N ARG A 135 15.34 -16.29 -8.28
CA ARG A 135 14.25 -16.68 -7.36
C ARG A 135 13.55 -15.46 -6.74
N THR A 136 13.78 -14.28 -7.31
CA THR A 136 13.29 -13.01 -6.76
C THR A 136 12.41 -12.29 -7.77
N MET A 137 11.26 -11.77 -7.28
CA MET A 137 10.41 -10.82 -8.00
C MET A 137 10.67 -9.40 -7.50
N PHE A 138 10.87 -8.47 -8.39
CA PHE A 138 11.05 -7.05 -8.10
C PHE A 138 9.78 -6.26 -8.41
N ASN A 139 9.12 -5.71 -7.40
CA ASN A 139 8.03 -4.76 -7.57
C ASN A 139 8.59 -3.33 -7.49
N VAL A 140 8.69 -2.67 -8.64
CA VAL A 140 9.25 -1.33 -8.78
C VAL A 140 8.11 -0.31 -8.68
N ILE A 141 8.13 0.50 -7.63
CA ILE A 141 7.02 1.41 -7.32
C ILE A 141 7.48 2.86 -7.36
N SER A 142 7.03 3.60 -8.35
CA SER A 142 7.25 5.04 -8.46
C SER A 142 6.11 5.71 -9.21
N LYS A 143 5.29 6.52 -8.52
CA LYS A 143 4.17 7.24 -9.16
C LYS A 143 4.65 8.19 -10.26
N SER A 144 5.72 8.93 -10.04
CA SER A 144 6.30 9.84 -11.05
C SER A 144 7.06 9.11 -12.15
N GLY A 145 7.40 7.84 -11.92
CA GLY A 145 8.24 7.05 -12.82
C GLY A 145 9.70 7.50 -12.91
N GLY A 146 10.11 8.50 -12.11
CA GLY A 146 11.44 9.10 -12.20
C GLY A 146 12.11 9.36 -10.85
N THR A 147 11.63 8.74 -9.75
CA THR A 147 12.28 8.86 -8.44
C THR A 147 13.71 8.34 -8.52
N ALA A 148 14.71 9.19 -8.31
CA ALA A 148 16.11 8.89 -8.57
C ALA A 148 16.60 7.65 -7.80
N GLU A 149 16.25 7.56 -6.53
CA GLU A 149 16.63 6.45 -5.65
C GLU A 149 16.01 5.12 -6.12
N THR A 150 14.71 5.12 -6.44
CA THR A 150 14.02 3.94 -6.96
C THR A 150 14.62 3.49 -8.29
N MET A 151 14.88 4.44 -9.20
CA MET A 151 15.45 4.13 -10.51
C MET A 151 16.89 3.64 -10.41
N SER A 152 17.71 4.20 -9.51
CA SER A 152 19.08 3.75 -9.28
C SER A 152 19.13 2.32 -8.79
N GLN A 153 18.31 1.97 -7.79
CA GLN A 153 18.18 0.61 -7.30
C GLN A 153 17.68 -0.34 -8.41
N PHE A 154 16.63 0.06 -9.11
CA PHE A 154 16.06 -0.75 -10.18
C PHE A 154 17.08 -1.08 -11.28
N LEU A 155 17.89 -0.12 -11.70
CA LEU A 155 18.90 -0.38 -12.74
C LEU A 155 19.97 -1.38 -12.27
N ILE A 156 20.39 -1.32 -11.01
CA ILE A 156 21.34 -2.27 -10.42
C ILE A 156 20.71 -3.67 -10.40
N PHE A 157 19.52 -3.82 -9.82
CA PHE A 157 18.84 -5.11 -9.72
C PHE A 157 18.46 -5.68 -11.11
N ARG A 158 18.04 -4.83 -12.05
CA ARG A 158 17.76 -5.24 -13.42
C ARG A 158 19.00 -5.82 -14.11
N GLN A 159 20.17 -5.21 -13.93
CA GLN A 159 21.41 -5.71 -14.50
C GLN A 159 21.76 -7.09 -13.92
N GLN A 160 21.71 -7.24 -12.60
CA GLN A 160 21.97 -8.51 -11.93
C GLN A 160 20.95 -9.59 -12.32
N LEU A 161 19.68 -9.22 -12.50
CA LEU A 161 18.65 -10.13 -12.96
C LEU A 161 18.90 -10.62 -14.41
N ILE A 162 19.26 -9.71 -15.32
CA ILE A 162 19.61 -10.08 -16.70
C ILE A 162 20.84 -11.01 -16.73
N GLU A 163 21.82 -10.80 -15.88
CA GLU A 163 22.99 -11.68 -15.76
C GLU A 163 22.59 -13.07 -15.23
N ALA A 164 21.60 -13.15 -14.34
CA ALA A 164 21.15 -14.41 -13.75
C ALA A 164 20.22 -15.23 -14.66
N VAL A 165 19.25 -14.60 -15.34
CA VAL A 165 18.19 -15.30 -16.09
C VAL A 165 18.20 -15.01 -17.60
N GLY A 166 19.00 -14.07 -18.06
CA GLY A 166 19.05 -13.64 -19.46
C GLY A 166 18.07 -12.52 -19.81
N ALA A 167 18.35 -11.83 -20.91
CA ALA A 167 17.59 -10.66 -21.36
C ALA A 167 16.14 -10.98 -21.78
N GLU A 168 15.86 -12.20 -22.20
CA GLU A 168 14.52 -12.61 -22.65
C GLU A 168 13.59 -12.97 -21.48
N GLU A 169 14.14 -13.53 -20.39
CA GLU A 169 13.34 -14.03 -19.25
C GLU A 169 13.18 -13.01 -18.12
N HIS A 170 14.06 -12.01 -18.03
CA HIS A 170 14.07 -11.07 -16.90
C HIS A 170 12.73 -10.33 -16.69
N ALA A 171 11.97 -10.12 -17.76
CA ALA A 171 10.69 -9.42 -17.67
C ALA A 171 9.66 -10.12 -16.78
N ARG A 172 9.74 -11.44 -16.63
CA ARG A 172 8.87 -12.22 -15.74
C ARG A 172 9.12 -11.99 -14.25
N HIS A 173 10.28 -11.45 -13.93
CA HIS A 173 10.72 -11.17 -12.55
C HIS A 173 10.45 -9.72 -12.13
N VAL A 174 9.90 -8.90 -13.01
CA VAL A 174 9.65 -7.49 -12.75
C VAL A 174 8.17 -7.16 -12.89
N VAL A 175 7.61 -6.57 -11.87
CA VAL A 175 6.29 -5.92 -11.93
C VAL A 175 6.43 -4.46 -11.55
N VAL A 176 5.73 -3.60 -12.26
CA VAL A 176 5.85 -2.14 -12.11
C VAL A 176 4.55 -1.57 -11.58
N THR A 177 4.65 -0.64 -10.62
CA THR A 177 3.49 0.14 -10.15
C THR A 177 3.81 1.63 -10.33
N THR A 178 3.20 2.24 -11.36
CA THR A 178 3.56 3.60 -11.79
C THR A 178 2.37 4.35 -12.39
N ASP A 179 2.59 5.55 -12.95
CA ASP A 179 1.59 6.27 -13.73
C ASP A 179 1.12 5.45 -14.94
N ALA A 180 -0.12 5.69 -15.40
CA ALA A 180 -0.71 4.95 -16.52
C ALA A 180 0.00 5.24 -17.85
N GLU A 181 0.46 6.49 -18.05
CA GLU A 181 0.89 6.99 -19.36
C GLU A 181 2.27 7.69 -19.34
N ARG A 182 2.78 8.09 -18.17
CA ARG A 182 3.90 9.01 -18.06
C ARG A 182 5.03 8.49 -17.20
N GLY A 183 6.23 9.01 -17.47
CA GLY A 183 7.43 8.77 -16.69
C GLY A 183 8.32 7.66 -17.24
N PHE A 184 9.60 7.75 -16.93
CA PHE A 184 10.61 6.80 -17.42
C PHE A 184 10.30 5.35 -17.08
N LEU A 185 9.75 5.10 -15.89
CA LEU A 185 9.40 3.74 -15.49
C LEU A 185 8.28 3.16 -16.35
N ARG A 186 7.30 4.01 -16.77
CA ARG A 186 6.26 3.59 -17.72
C ARG A 186 6.85 3.27 -19.08
N GLU A 187 7.71 4.13 -19.62
CA GLU A 187 8.38 3.92 -20.90
C GLU A 187 9.24 2.64 -20.90
N ILE A 188 9.95 2.38 -19.79
CA ILE A 188 10.73 1.15 -19.65
C ILE A 188 9.79 -0.07 -19.58
N ALA A 189 8.73 -0.01 -18.81
CA ALA A 189 7.79 -1.12 -18.68
C ALA A 189 7.18 -1.51 -20.04
N ASP A 190 6.77 -0.52 -20.83
CA ASP A 190 6.20 -0.75 -22.17
C ASP A 190 7.22 -1.33 -23.14
N ARG A 191 8.46 -0.85 -23.10
CA ARG A 191 9.54 -1.32 -23.98
C ARG A 191 10.00 -2.73 -23.65
N GLU A 192 10.12 -3.05 -22.36
CA GLU A 192 10.64 -4.34 -21.88
C GLU A 192 9.53 -5.38 -21.69
N GLY A 193 8.25 -4.99 -21.81
CA GLY A 193 7.11 -5.88 -21.64
C GLY A 193 6.82 -6.27 -20.18
N TYR A 194 7.16 -5.40 -19.21
CA TYR A 194 6.87 -5.66 -17.80
C TYR A 194 5.36 -5.56 -17.52
N CYS A 195 4.87 -6.47 -16.69
CA CYS A 195 3.54 -6.33 -16.12
C CYS A 195 3.47 -5.02 -15.31
N ALA A 196 2.43 -4.23 -15.50
CA ALA A 196 2.35 -2.92 -14.90
C ALA A 196 0.97 -2.61 -14.32
N PHE A 197 0.95 -2.15 -13.08
CA PHE A 197 -0.23 -1.66 -12.38
C PHE A 197 -0.20 -0.15 -12.27
N THR A 198 -1.38 0.47 -12.35
CA THR A 198 -1.49 1.93 -12.35
C THR A 198 -1.69 2.48 -10.95
N VAL A 199 -0.90 3.49 -10.57
CA VAL A 199 -1.18 4.32 -9.41
C VAL A 199 -2.32 5.28 -9.78
N PRO A 200 -3.48 5.22 -9.11
CA PRO A 200 -4.62 6.06 -9.50
C PRO A 200 -4.32 7.54 -9.41
N ASP A 201 -4.80 8.31 -10.41
CA ASP A 201 -4.66 9.75 -10.41
C ASP A 201 -5.38 10.39 -9.21
N GLY A 202 -4.80 11.45 -8.65
CA GLY A 202 -5.33 12.14 -7.47
C GLY A 202 -5.05 11.42 -6.13
N VAL A 203 -4.41 10.23 -6.13
CA VAL A 203 -3.98 9.54 -4.91
C VAL A 203 -2.54 9.93 -4.57
N GLY A 204 -2.36 10.61 -3.43
CA GLY A 204 -1.03 10.95 -2.91
C GLY A 204 -0.33 9.72 -2.29
N GLY A 205 1.03 9.73 -2.26
CA GLY A 205 1.81 8.61 -1.75
C GLY A 205 1.43 8.15 -0.34
N ARG A 206 1.08 9.07 0.55
CA ARG A 206 0.68 8.78 1.94
C ARG A 206 -0.73 8.19 2.09
N PHE A 207 -1.49 8.10 1.00
CA PHE A 207 -2.87 7.60 0.94
C PHE A 207 -3.02 6.43 -0.03
N SER A 208 -1.89 5.84 -0.50
CA SER A 208 -1.86 4.89 -1.61
C SER A 208 -1.87 3.42 -1.20
N VAL A 209 -1.84 3.09 0.09
CA VAL A 209 -1.74 1.70 0.55
C VAL A 209 -2.89 0.82 0.06
N LEU A 210 -4.11 1.36 -0.10
CA LEU A 210 -5.27 0.67 -0.65
C LEU A 210 -5.39 0.79 -2.19
N SER A 211 -4.30 1.15 -2.87
CA SER A 211 -4.14 1.07 -4.32
C SER A 211 -3.17 -0.06 -4.68
N PRO A 212 -2.85 -0.31 -5.95
CA PRO A 212 -1.83 -1.29 -6.34
C PRO A 212 -0.47 -1.12 -5.64
N VAL A 213 -0.17 0.09 -5.15
CA VAL A 213 1.05 0.38 -4.37
C VAL A 213 1.21 -0.51 -3.13
N GLY A 214 0.13 -0.78 -2.41
CA GLY A 214 0.16 -1.65 -1.23
C GLY A 214 -0.55 -2.98 -1.46
N LEU A 215 -1.65 -3.00 -2.23
CA LEU A 215 -2.45 -4.21 -2.43
C LEU A 215 -1.71 -5.29 -3.23
N LEU A 216 -0.95 -4.91 -4.26
CA LEU A 216 -0.21 -5.88 -5.07
C LEU A 216 0.83 -6.63 -4.24
N PRO A 217 1.80 -5.97 -3.59
CA PRO A 217 2.76 -6.69 -2.76
C PRO A 217 2.10 -7.42 -1.58
N ALA A 218 1.00 -6.90 -1.03
CA ALA A 218 0.24 -7.58 0.02
C ALA A 218 -0.33 -8.92 -0.47
N ALA A 219 -0.95 -8.95 -1.64
CA ALA A 219 -1.46 -10.19 -2.24
C ALA A 219 -0.34 -11.18 -2.55
N LEU A 220 0.81 -10.71 -3.05
CA LEU A 220 1.97 -11.55 -3.36
C LEU A 220 2.52 -12.29 -2.12
N VAL A 221 2.44 -11.69 -0.94
CA VAL A 221 2.86 -12.33 0.33
C VAL A 221 1.71 -12.93 1.13
N GLY A 222 0.56 -13.13 0.51
CA GLY A 222 -0.57 -13.87 1.08
C GLY A 222 -1.46 -13.10 2.06
N ILE A 223 -1.36 -11.77 2.12
CA ILE A 223 -2.29 -10.95 2.91
C ILE A 223 -3.67 -10.95 2.22
N ASP A 224 -4.73 -11.16 3.00
CA ASP A 224 -6.13 -11.07 2.54
C ASP A 224 -6.50 -9.62 2.20
N ILE A 225 -6.26 -9.23 0.95
CA ILE A 225 -6.59 -7.88 0.46
C ILE A 225 -8.10 -7.65 0.32
N GLU A 226 -8.91 -8.71 0.16
CA GLU A 226 -10.37 -8.58 0.14
C GLU A 226 -10.90 -8.23 1.53
N GLY A 227 -10.43 -8.92 2.56
CA GLY A 227 -10.73 -8.59 3.95
C GLY A 227 -10.29 -7.18 4.33
N LEU A 228 -9.10 -6.77 3.89
CA LEU A 228 -8.59 -5.41 4.09
C LEU A 228 -9.50 -4.34 3.45
N LEU A 229 -9.88 -4.53 2.18
CA LEU A 229 -10.76 -3.59 1.46
C LEU A 229 -12.17 -3.56 2.05
N LYS A 230 -12.74 -4.71 2.43
CA LYS A 230 -14.05 -4.79 3.11
C LYS A 230 -14.03 -4.05 4.45
N GLY A 231 -12.94 -4.16 5.21
CA GLY A 231 -12.78 -3.40 6.45
C GLY A 231 -12.72 -1.89 6.24
N ALA A 232 -12.00 -1.45 5.21
CA ALA A 232 -11.88 -0.05 4.84
C ALA A 232 -13.22 0.52 4.32
N ASP A 233 -13.95 -0.23 3.50
CA ASP A 233 -15.26 0.15 2.98
C ASP A 233 -16.30 0.26 4.11
N HIS A 234 -16.34 -0.70 5.01
CA HIS A 234 -17.21 -0.66 6.18
C HIS A 234 -16.95 0.58 7.05
N MET A 235 -15.68 0.95 7.28
CA MET A 235 -15.35 2.14 8.04
C MET A 235 -15.69 3.43 7.28
N ASP A 236 -15.49 3.44 5.96
CA ASP A 236 -15.89 4.57 5.12
C ASP A 236 -17.39 4.81 5.16
N GLU A 237 -18.22 3.75 5.11
CA GLU A 237 -19.68 3.85 5.27
C GLU A 237 -20.05 4.45 6.63
N ARG A 238 -19.44 3.98 7.72
CA ARG A 238 -19.69 4.52 9.07
C ARG A 238 -19.34 6.01 9.17
N CYS A 239 -18.18 6.40 8.60
CA CYS A 239 -17.72 7.79 8.63
C CYS A 239 -18.51 8.73 7.70
N ARG A 240 -19.41 8.22 6.85
CA ARG A 240 -20.35 9.04 6.05
C ARG A 240 -21.60 9.45 6.80
N GLY A 241 -21.89 8.81 7.92
CA GLY A 241 -23.07 9.10 8.74
C GLY A 241 -23.11 10.55 9.20
N ALA A 242 -24.28 11.23 9.02
CA ALA A 242 -24.44 12.64 9.38
C ALA A 242 -24.69 12.85 10.89
N GLU A 243 -25.08 11.78 11.60
CA GLU A 243 -25.36 11.84 13.02
C GLU A 243 -24.07 11.85 13.83
N PHE A 244 -23.85 12.94 14.54
CA PHE A 244 -22.60 13.23 15.26
C PHE A 244 -22.21 12.13 16.26
N MET A 245 -23.19 11.54 16.96
CA MET A 245 -22.93 10.51 17.97
C MET A 245 -22.66 9.12 17.38
N ASP A 246 -23.03 8.89 16.11
CA ASP A 246 -22.90 7.59 15.44
C ASP A 246 -21.68 7.53 14.50
N ASN A 247 -21.08 8.71 14.22
CA ASN A 247 -19.89 8.83 13.37
C ASN A 247 -18.63 8.73 14.25
N PRO A 248 -17.77 7.69 14.06
CA PRO A 248 -16.58 7.46 14.87
C PRO A 248 -15.49 8.53 14.73
#